data_2327cae865e966b15dd223d62557a25c
#
_entry.id   2327cae865e966b15dd223d62557a25c
#
_cell.length_a   1.000
_cell.length_b   1.000
_cell.length_c   1.000
_cell.angle_alpha   90.00
_cell.angle_beta   90.00
_cell.angle_gamma   90.00
#
_symmetry.space_group_name_H-M   'P 1'
#
loop_
_entity.id
_entity.type
_entity.pdbx_description
1 polymer ?
#
loop_
_entity_poly.entity_id
_entity_poly.type
_entity_poly.pdbx_seq_one_letter_code
_entity_poly.pdbx_strand_id
1 'polypeptide(L)'
;MTSRAAEAAPYYSDEHRPAVLRGRQVDFWLLGSVLGLLGLGIVMVFDASYFLGAERYNDAYALIRRQATFICMAGVLAFFLSRVDPALLKKVAYPALLGGLFLLVLVLIPGIGQIRGGARRWISLGLFAFEPSELMKPLFVLYLARSLSGKQDRMRSFAFGVLPHLVMMLVPILLLLLEPDFGASAVITMVTLAMLFAGGARFTHLAMLGLAVVPPAAALIWHSPYRLERVTAFLDPWRDPLGNGFQLVQSFLAFGSGGVLGTGLGNGKQKLFYLPEGHTDFIFALIGEELGLLGCLAVLICFGVLAMRGFRVATRSRDCFTSLLAFGLTFLFVGQALLNIGVAIGLLPTKGMPLPLVSYGGSSMMSAGLVVGILLALSREART
;
A
#
# COMPACT_ATOMS: atom_id res chain seq x y z
N MET A 1 67.92 -15.27 28.22
CA MET A 1 67.16 -14.24 27.46
C MET A 1 66.37 -14.95 26.37
N THR A 2 65.15 -15.34 26.68
CA THR A 2 64.27 -16.14 25.81
C THR A 2 63.22 -15.22 25.20
N SER A 3 63.34 -14.99 23.89
CA SER A 3 62.36 -14.31 23.04
C SER A 3 61.15 -15.23 22.80
N ARG A 4 60.00 -14.88 23.33
CA ARG A 4 58.70 -15.52 22.98
C ARG A 4 58.24 -14.94 21.63
N ALA A 5 58.31 -15.78 20.60
CA ALA A 5 57.60 -15.55 19.36
C ALA A 5 56.08 -15.69 19.63
N ALA A 6 55.33 -14.58 19.40
CA ALA A 6 53.88 -14.64 19.42
C ALA A 6 53.39 -15.36 18.15
N GLU A 7 52.83 -16.54 18.28
CA GLU A 7 52.10 -17.24 17.24
C GLU A 7 50.87 -16.41 16.88
N ALA A 8 50.89 -15.86 15.66
CA ALA A 8 49.71 -15.26 15.03
C ALA A 8 48.73 -16.42 14.70
N ALA A 9 47.58 -16.42 15.35
CA ALA A 9 46.48 -17.29 14.99
C ALA A 9 46.05 -17.04 13.55
N PRO A 10 45.81 -18.05 12.73
CA PRO A 10 45.38 -17.86 11.36
C PRO A 10 44.00 -17.20 11.33
N TYR A 11 43.94 -16.05 10.62
CA TYR A 11 42.70 -15.35 10.28
C TYR A 11 41.88 -16.27 9.38
N TYR A 12 40.91 -16.96 9.96
CA TYR A 12 39.98 -17.81 9.23
C TYR A 12 39.06 -16.94 8.41
N SER A 13 39.34 -16.88 7.11
CA SER A 13 38.42 -16.29 6.13
C SER A 13 37.14 -17.12 6.07
N ASP A 14 36.05 -16.54 6.52
CA ASP A 14 34.68 -17.14 6.57
C ASP A 14 34.03 -17.29 5.16
N GLU A 15 34.84 -17.50 4.10
CA GLU A 15 34.37 -17.44 2.72
C GLU A 15 33.76 -18.72 2.18
N HIS A 16 33.76 -19.84 2.88
CA HIS A 16 33.20 -21.10 2.35
C HIS A 16 32.51 -21.94 3.44
N ARG A 17 31.41 -21.42 4.03
CA ARG A 17 30.41 -22.33 4.60
C ARG A 17 29.45 -22.71 3.49
N PRO A 18 29.34 -23.99 3.09
CA PRO A 18 28.29 -24.42 2.18
C PRO A 18 26.95 -24.02 2.78
N ALA A 19 26.14 -23.31 2.01
CA ALA A 19 24.77 -22.97 2.38
C ALA A 19 24.06 -24.30 2.66
N VAL A 20 23.95 -24.65 3.93
CA VAL A 20 23.11 -25.76 4.38
C VAL A 20 21.73 -25.42 3.83
N LEU A 21 21.20 -26.28 2.95
CA LEU A 21 19.85 -26.23 2.40
C LEU A 21 18.83 -26.48 3.54
N ARG A 22 18.79 -25.59 4.53
CA ARG A 22 17.68 -25.51 5.47
C ARG A 22 16.49 -25.04 4.69
N GLY A 23 15.50 -25.92 4.58
CA GLY A 23 14.32 -25.73 3.76
C GLY A 23 13.77 -24.31 3.92
N ARG A 24 13.73 -23.58 2.80
CA ARG A 24 13.17 -22.23 2.66
C ARG A 24 11.66 -22.27 2.97
N GLN A 25 11.30 -22.37 4.24
CA GLN A 25 9.90 -22.47 4.67
C GLN A 25 9.21 -21.11 4.50
N VAL A 26 8.03 -21.16 3.91
CA VAL A 26 7.14 -20.00 3.81
C VAL A 26 6.72 -19.53 5.20
N ASP A 27 6.57 -18.24 5.40
CA ASP A 27 6.01 -17.71 6.64
C ASP A 27 4.49 -17.93 6.67
N PHE A 28 4.05 -18.99 7.34
CA PHE A 28 2.64 -19.38 7.41
C PHE A 28 1.75 -18.32 8.08
N TRP A 29 2.25 -17.53 9.02
CA TRP A 29 1.49 -16.47 9.66
C TRP A 29 1.26 -15.30 8.69
N LEU A 30 2.29 -14.92 7.93
CA LEU A 30 2.17 -13.90 6.89
C LEU A 30 1.20 -14.38 5.80
N LEU A 31 1.36 -15.60 5.31
CA LEU A 31 0.46 -16.18 4.31
C LEU A 31 -0.97 -16.31 4.83
N GLY A 32 -1.13 -16.78 6.08
CA GLY A 32 -2.46 -16.94 6.70
C GLY A 32 -3.20 -15.60 6.85
N SER A 33 -2.50 -14.53 7.25
CA SER A 33 -3.10 -13.19 7.34
C SER A 33 -3.53 -12.65 5.96
N VAL A 34 -2.72 -12.89 4.92
CA VAL A 34 -3.07 -12.52 3.54
C VAL A 34 -4.29 -13.29 3.05
N LEU A 35 -4.32 -14.61 3.26
CA LEU A 35 -5.47 -15.45 2.85
C LEU A 35 -6.74 -15.11 3.63
N GLY A 36 -6.62 -14.76 4.92
CA GLY A 36 -7.74 -14.29 5.73
C GLY A 36 -8.34 -12.99 5.20
N LEU A 37 -7.49 -11.99 4.88
CA LEU A 37 -7.93 -10.74 4.27
C LEU A 37 -8.56 -10.95 2.89
N LEU A 38 -7.95 -11.79 2.04
CA LEU A 38 -8.50 -12.13 0.72
C LEU A 38 -9.86 -12.84 0.82
N GLY A 39 -9.97 -13.81 1.73
CA GLY A 39 -11.22 -14.55 1.94
C GLY A 39 -12.36 -13.62 2.38
N LEU A 40 -12.09 -12.75 3.36
CA LEU A 40 -13.03 -11.74 3.80
C LEU A 40 -13.34 -10.75 2.67
N GLY A 41 -12.32 -10.30 1.93
CA GLY A 41 -12.48 -9.41 0.78
C GLY A 41 -13.38 -10.01 -0.31
N ILE A 42 -13.23 -11.29 -0.66
CA ILE A 42 -14.08 -11.97 -1.65
C ILE A 42 -15.56 -11.95 -1.21
N VAL A 43 -15.82 -12.30 0.05
CA VAL A 43 -17.19 -12.33 0.60
C VAL A 43 -17.79 -10.92 0.57
N MET A 44 -17.08 -9.92 1.09
CA MET A 44 -17.59 -8.56 1.21
C MET A 44 -17.70 -7.85 -0.14
N VAL A 45 -16.75 -8.08 -1.07
CA VAL A 45 -16.87 -7.55 -2.44
C VAL A 45 -18.03 -8.16 -3.17
N PHE A 46 -18.25 -9.47 -3.05
CA PHE A 46 -19.41 -10.12 -3.64
C PHE A 46 -20.70 -9.49 -3.12
N ASP A 47 -20.85 -9.40 -1.81
CA ASP A 47 -22.05 -8.84 -1.19
C ASP A 47 -22.27 -7.37 -1.58
N ALA A 48 -21.24 -6.54 -1.48
CA ALA A 48 -21.31 -5.11 -1.80
C ALA A 48 -21.53 -4.81 -3.29
N SER A 49 -21.11 -5.70 -4.19
CA SER A 49 -21.19 -5.47 -5.63
C SER A 49 -22.35 -6.18 -6.33
N TYR A 50 -23.10 -7.04 -5.64
CA TYR A 50 -24.17 -7.85 -6.21
C TYR A 50 -25.25 -6.99 -6.90
N PHE A 51 -25.83 -6.04 -6.17
CA PHE A 51 -26.87 -5.15 -6.69
C PHE A 51 -26.34 -4.21 -7.78
N LEU A 52 -25.13 -3.67 -7.60
CA LEU A 52 -24.47 -2.82 -8.58
C LEU A 52 -24.19 -3.58 -9.89
N GLY A 53 -23.78 -4.84 -9.77
CA GLY A 53 -23.56 -5.72 -10.93
C GLY A 53 -24.84 -5.99 -11.71
N ALA A 54 -25.93 -6.29 -11.01
CA ALA A 54 -27.23 -6.53 -11.61
C ALA A 54 -27.76 -5.27 -12.33
N GLU A 55 -27.66 -4.10 -11.71
CA GLU A 55 -28.17 -2.84 -12.29
C GLU A 55 -27.31 -2.35 -13.47
N ARG A 56 -25.98 -2.27 -13.29
CA ARG A 56 -25.08 -1.63 -14.28
C ARG A 56 -24.68 -2.56 -15.43
N TYR A 57 -24.60 -3.88 -15.19
CA TYR A 57 -24.13 -4.85 -16.18
C TYR A 57 -25.17 -5.89 -16.56
N ASN A 58 -26.40 -5.80 -16.00
CA ASN A 58 -27.43 -6.83 -16.12
C ASN A 58 -26.92 -8.24 -15.74
N ASP A 59 -25.95 -8.31 -14.85
CA ASP A 59 -25.26 -9.51 -14.38
C ASP A 59 -24.66 -9.27 -12.99
N ALA A 60 -25.33 -9.79 -11.98
CA ALA A 60 -24.96 -9.66 -10.58
C ALA A 60 -23.53 -10.18 -10.26
N TYR A 61 -23.03 -11.12 -11.05
CA TYR A 61 -21.71 -11.74 -10.86
C TYR A 61 -20.59 -11.08 -11.66
N ALA A 62 -20.87 -10.05 -12.46
CA ALA A 62 -19.89 -9.43 -13.35
C ALA A 62 -18.66 -8.89 -12.60
N LEU A 63 -18.88 -8.20 -11.48
CA LEU A 63 -17.81 -7.58 -10.69
C LEU A 63 -17.00 -8.64 -9.94
N ILE A 64 -17.65 -9.62 -9.32
CA ILE A 64 -16.93 -10.69 -8.59
C ILE A 64 -16.10 -11.57 -9.53
N ARG A 65 -16.59 -11.88 -10.74
CA ARG A 65 -15.78 -12.61 -11.74
C ARG A 65 -14.52 -11.84 -12.14
N ARG A 66 -14.64 -10.52 -12.34
CA ARG A 66 -13.47 -9.67 -12.61
C ARG A 66 -12.51 -9.65 -11.41
N GLN A 67 -13.02 -9.52 -10.19
CA GLN A 67 -12.19 -9.54 -8.98
C GLN A 67 -11.48 -10.90 -8.83
N ALA A 68 -12.18 -12.02 -9.02
CA ALA A 68 -11.59 -13.36 -8.98
C ALA A 68 -10.46 -13.53 -10.00
N THR A 69 -10.64 -13.02 -11.22
CA THR A 69 -9.59 -13.04 -12.25
C THR A 69 -8.33 -12.28 -11.76
N PHE A 70 -8.49 -11.08 -11.19
CA PHE A 70 -7.36 -10.32 -10.66
C PHE A 70 -6.72 -10.99 -9.43
N ILE A 71 -7.50 -11.62 -8.56
CA ILE A 71 -6.98 -12.41 -7.44
C ILE A 71 -6.13 -13.58 -7.95
N CYS A 72 -6.61 -14.32 -8.94
CA CYS A 72 -5.84 -15.40 -9.57
C CYS A 72 -4.54 -14.88 -10.19
N MET A 73 -4.60 -13.79 -10.96
CA MET A 73 -3.41 -13.18 -11.58
C MET A 73 -2.42 -12.69 -10.51
N ALA A 74 -2.90 -12.01 -9.47
CA ALA A 74 -2.08 -11.55 -8.34
C ALA A 74 -1.48 -12.72 -7.55
N GLY A 75 -2.21 -13.81 -7.38
CA GLY A 75 -1.72 -15.05 -6.75
C GLY A 75 -0.60 -15.69 -7.56
N VAL A 76 -0.76 -15.79 -8.88
CA VAL A 76 0.29 -16.28 -9.80
C VAL A 76 1.52 -15.39 -9.72
N LEU A 77 1.34 -14.07 -9.79
CA LEU A 77 2.43 -13.09 -9.65
C LEU A 77 3.14 -13.25 -8.31
N ALA A 78 2.41 -13.32 -7.20
CA ALA A 78 2.95 -13.50 -5.86
C ALA A 78 3.73 -14.82 -5.74
N PHE A 79 3.23 -15.91 -6.32
CA PHE A 79 3.90 -17.21 -6.33
C PHE A 79 5.25 -17.15 -7.05
N PHE A 80 5.33 -16.55 -8.23
CA PHE A 80 6.61 -16.40 -8.96
C PHE A 80 7.56 -15.46 -8.20
N LEU A 81 7.09 -14.30 -7.75
CA LEU A 81 7.90 -13.34 -7.02
C LEU A 81 8.40 -13.91 -5.68
N SER A 82 7.63 -14.78 -5.03
CA SER A 82 8.06 -15.43 -3.80
C SER A 82 9.28 -16.34 -3.94
N ARG A 83 9.69 -16.64 -5.19
CA ARG A 83 10.88 -17.44 -5.52
C ARG A 83 12.04 -16.63 -6.06
N VAL A 84 11.84 -15.33 -6.27
CA VAL A 84 12.86 -14.43 -6.81
C VAL A 84 13.94 -14.18 -5.75
N ASP A 85 15.19 -14.22 -6.19
CA ASP A 85 16.34 -13.87 -5.37
C ASP A 85 16.35 -12.35 -5.11
N PRO A 86 16.50 -11.88 -3.86
CA PRO A 86 16.66 -10.47 -3.52
C PRO A 86 17.78 -9.77 -4.31
N ALA A 87 18.85 -10.48 -4.67
CA ALA A 87 19.91 -9.93 -5.51
C ALA A 87 19.40 -9.49 -6.89
N LEU A 88 18.43 -10.21 -7.47
CA LEU A 88 17.78 -9.81 -8.72
C LEU A 88 16.91 -8.57 -8.50
N LEU A 89 16.12 -8.52 -7.41
CA LEU A 89 15.32 -7.35 -7.07
C LEU A 89 16.20 -6.10 -6.94
N LYS A 90 17.37 -6.24 -6.32
CA LYS A 90 18.37 -5.19 -6.19
C LYS A 90 18.89 -4.69 -7.54
N LYS A 91 19.09 -5.59 -8.52
CA LYS A 91 19.55 -5.24 -9.88
C LYS A 91 18.47 -4.53 -10.70
N VAL A 92 17.22 -4.97 -10.58
CA VAL A 92 16.10 -4.41 -11.36
C VAL A 92 15.48 -3.16 -10.75
N ALA A 93 15.92 -2.70 -9.58
CA ALA A 93 15.30 -1.59 -8.86
C ALA A 93 15.24 -0.27 -9.66
N TYR A 94 16.32 0.10 -10.34
CA TYR A 94 16.35 1.31 -11.19
C TYR A 94 15.55 1.14 -12.49
N PRO A 95 15.69 0.05 -13.26
CA PRO A 95 14.82 -0.22 -14.40
C PRO A 95 13.33 -0.26 -14.03
N ALA A 96 12.98 -0.84 -12.88
CA ALA A 96 11.61 -0.90 -12.40
C ALA A 96 11.05 0.50 -12.08
N LEU A 97 11.84 1.37 -11.45
CA LEU A 97 11.47 2.77 -11.23
C LEU A 97 11.20 3.49 -12.56
N LEU A 98 12.13 3.35 -13.53
CA LEU A 98 11.98 3.99 -14.85
C LEU A 98 10.74 3.47 -15.58
N GLY A 99 10.46 2.17 -15.50
CA GLY A 99 9.23 1.57 -16.04
C GLY A 99 7.97 2.14 -15.39
N GLY A 100 7.96 2.30 -14.05
CA GLY A 100 6.86 2.93 -13.33
C GLY A 100 6.64 4.39 -13.72
N LEU A 101 7.70 5.18 -13.81
CA LEU A 101 7.65 6.58 -14.26
C LEU A 101 7.16 6.67 -15.72
N PHE A 102 7.64 5.80 -16.59
CA PHE A 102 7.17 5.72 -17.97
C PHE A 102 5.66 5.46 -18.05
N LEU A 103 5.13 4.55 -17.23
CA LEU A 103 3.69 4.27 -17.17
C LEU A 103 2.88 5.48 -16.66
N LEU A 104 3.38 6.24 -15.67
CA LEU A 104 2.75 7.48 -15.22
C LEU A 104 2.73 8.55 -16.32
N VAL A 105 3.82 8.68 -17.09
CA VAL A 105 3.85 9.60 -18.24
C VAL A 105 2.89 9.13 -19.33
N LEU A 106 2.84 7.82 -19.59
CA LEU A 106 1.99 7.24 -20.64
C LEU A 106 0.49 7.50 -20.37
N VAL A 107 0.05 7.44 -19.11
CA VAL A 107 -1.36 7.69 -18.75
C VAL A 107 -1.76 9.14 -18.96
N LEU A 108 -0.83 10.10 -18.92
CA LEU A 108 -1.10 11.51 -19.17
C LEU A 108 -1.34 11.83 -20.66
N ILE A 109 -0.90 10.95 -21.58
CA ILE A 109 -1.03 11.15 -23.01
C ILE A 109 -2.51 11.02 -23.43
N PRO A 110 -3.09 12.04 -24.10
CA PRO A 110 -4.43 11.96 -24.68
C PRO A 110 -4.55 10.79 -25.68
N GLY A 111 -5.63 10.01 -25.55
CA GLY A 111 -5.85 8.83 -26.39
C GLY A 111 -5.34 7.51 -25.78
N ILE A 112 -4.36 7.53 -24.87
CA ILE A 112 -3.89 6.35 -24.12
C ILE A 112 -4.56 6.31 -22.75
N GLY A 113 -4.45 7.41 -21.99
CA GLY A 113 -5.08 7.53 -20.68
C GLY A 113 -6.58 7.81 -20.78
N GLN A 114 -7.39 7.03 -20.06
CA GLN A 114 -8.83 7.20 -19.95
C GLN A 114 -9.19 8.11 -18.77
N ILE A 115 -10.19 8.99 -18.99
CA ILE A 115 -10.76 9.82 -17.95
C ILE A 115 -11.90 9.07 -17.29
N ARG A 116 -11.80 8.83 -15.97
CA ARG A 116 -12.85 8.26 -15.13
C ARG A 116 -13.00 9.11 -13.87
N GLY A 117 -14.22 9.45 -13.50
CA GLY A 117 -14.45 10.31 -12.32
C GLY A 117 -13.73 11.66 -12.38
N GLY A 118 -13.56 12.25 -13.60
CA GLY A 118 -12.90 13.55 -13.79
C GLY A 118 -11.37 13.52 -13.77
N ALA A 119 -10.73 12.36 -13.62
CA ALA A 119 -9.28 12.25 -13.59
C ALA A 119 -8.76 11.24 -14.61
N ARG A 120 -7.61 11.54 -15.23
CA ARG A 120 -6.97 10.67 -16.22
C ARG A 120 -5.92 9.81 -15.51
N ARG A 121 -6.34 8.61 -15.04
CA ARG A 121 -5.51 7.71 -14.23
C ARG A 121 -5.44 6.28 -14.75
N TRP A 122 -6.25 5.95 -15.75
CA TRP A 122 -6.46 4.58 -16.20
C TRP A 122 -5.92 4.36 -17.60
N ILE A 123 -5.19 3.27 -17.81
CA ILE A 123 -4.81 2.76 -19.14
C ILE A 123 -5.71 1.57 -19.45
N SER A 124 -6.40 1.60 -20.61
CA SER A 124 -7.19 0.47 -21.06
C SER A 124 -6.30 -0.58 -21.74
N LEU A 125 -6.36 -1.80 -21.25
CA LEU A 125 -5.70 -2.97 -21.84
C LEU A 125 -6.74 -3.90 -22.50
N GLY A 126 -7.77 -3.32 -23.13
CA GLY A 126 -8.88 -4.06 -23.73
C GLY A 126 -9.89 -4.50 -22.68
N LEU A 127 -9.78 -5.74 -22.19
CA LEU A 127 -10.69 -6.30 -21.19
C LEU A 127 -10.53 -5.69 -19.78
N PHE A 128 -9.38 -5.09 -19.49
CA PHE A 128 -9.03 -4.58 -18.17
C PHE A 128 -8.58 -3.11 -18.26
N ALA A 129 -8.87 -2.36 -17.21
CA ALA A 129 -8.28 -1.04 -17.00
C ALA A 129 -7.23 -1.16 -15.88
N PHE A 130 -6.07 -0.56 -16.11
CA PHE A 130 -4.92 -0.58 -15.21
C PHE A 130 -4.60 0.84 -14.74
N GLU A 131 -4.35 0.99 -13.44
CA GLU A 131 -3.96 2.25 -12.80
C GLU A 131 -2.47 2.23 -12.47
N PRO A 132 -1.63 2.98 -13.21
CA PRO A 132 -0.16 2.98 -13.02
C PRO A 132 0.28 3.43 -11.63
N SER A 133 -0.46 4.33 -10.97
CA SER A 133 -0.15 4.83 -9.63
C SER A 133 -0.08 3.70 -8.59
N GLU A 134 -0.92 2.66 -8.73
CA GLU A 134 -0.91 1.51 -7.83
C GLU A 134 0.39 0.71 -7.91
N LEU A 135 0.91 0.51 -9.13
CA LEU A 135 2.17 -0.19 -9.34
C LEU A 135 3.38 0.68 -8.97
N MET A 136 3.29 2.00 -9.21
CA MET A 136 4.38 2.92 -8.90
C MET A 136 4.77 2.89 -7.42
N LYS A 137 3.84 2.73 -6.49
CA LYS A 137 4.10 2.70 -5.04
C LYS A 137 5.13 1.62 -4.64
N PRO A 138 4.92 0.33 -4.90
CA PRO A 138 5.91 -0.70 -4.55
C PRO A 138 7.20 -0.61 -5.38
N LEU A 139 7.17 -0.16 -6.63
CA LEU A 139 8.38 0.06 -7.43
C LEU A 139 9.23 1.20 -6.86
N PHE A 140 8.60 2.23 -6.34
CA PHE A 140 9.29 3.33 -5.67
C PHE A 140 9.93 2.87 -4.35
N VAL A 141 9.25 2.02 -3.58
CA VAL A 141 9.83 1.37 -2.38
C VAL A 141 11.07 0.55 -2.74
N LEU A 142 11.01 -0.23 -3.82
CA LEU A 142 12.14 -1.03 -4.31
C LEU A 142 13.34 -0.14 -4.65
N TYR A 143 13.11 0.98 -5.35
CA TYR A 143 14.13 1.98 -5.63
C TYR A 143 14.71 2.58 -4.35
N LEU A 144 13.86 3.03 -3.42
CA LEU A 144 14.32 3.61 -2.15
C LEU A 144 15.20 2.62 -1.37
N ALA A 145 14.78 1.36 -1.24
CA ALA A 145 15.57 0.34 -0.57
C ALA A 145 16.96 0.18 -1.19
N ARG A 146 17.04 0.16 -2.54
CA ARG A 146 18.31 0.07 -3.26
C ARG A 146 19.18 1.30 -3.09
N SER A 147 18.60 2.49 -3.19
CA SER A 147 19.33 3.75 -3.10
C SER A 147 19.84 4.01 -1.67
N LEU A 148 18.99 3.78 -0.66
CA LEU A 148 19.34 3.98 0.74
C LEU A 148 20.38 2.98 1.22
N SER A 149 20.28 1.69 0.83
CA SER A 149 21.27 0.68 1.19
C SER A 149 22.68 0.98 0.65
N GLY A 150 22.77 1.69 -0.46
CA GLY A 150 24.08 2.12 -1.03
C GLY A 150 24.64 3.42 -0.46
N LYS A 151 23.92 4.12 0.42
CA LYS A 151 24.31 5.45 0.92
C LYS A 151 24.28 5.56 2.45
N GLN A 152 24.35 4.45 3.17
CA GLN A 152 24.19 4.40 4.64
C GLN A 152 25.10 5.40 5.37
N ASP A 153 26.37 5.50 4.96
CA ASP A 153 27.36 6.40 5.59
C ASP A 153 27.00 7.88 5.44
N ARG A 154 26.18 8.23 4.45
CA ARG A 154 25.80 9.61 4.12
C ARG A 154 24.45 10.02 4.66
N MET A 155 23.66 9.09 5.21
CA MET A 155 22.27 9.34 5.62
C MET A 155 22.11 10.39 6.73
N ARG A 156 23.17 10.62 7.53
CA ARG A 156 23.18 11.68 8.55
C ARG A 156 23.35 13.09 7.98
N SER A 157 23.76 13.22 6.71
CA SER A 157 23.88 14.50 6.01
C SER A 157 22.58 14.79 5.25
N PHE A 158 22.02 16.00 5.40
CA PHE A 158 20.84 16.41 4.65
C PHE A 158 21.12 16.46 3.14
N ALA A 159 22.20 17.14 2.72
CA ALA A 159 22.49 17.39 1.31
C ALA A 159 22.83 16.13 0.51
N PHE A 160 23.55 15.17 1.10
CA PHE A 160 24.04 13.98 0.38
C PHE A 160 23.22 12.71 0.68
N GLY A 161 22.58 12.66 1.85
CA GLY A 161 21.77 11.52 2.26
C GLY A 161 20.27 11.70 1.97
N VAL A 162 19.67 12.80 2.42
CA VAL A 162 18.21 12.99 2.38
C VAL A 162 17.74 13.65 1.08
N LEU A 163 18.38 14.79 0.70
CA LEU A 163 17.95 15.61 -0.44
C LEU A 163 17.84 14.86 -1.77
N PRO A 164 18.78 13.96 -2.17
CA PRO A 164 18.66 13.24 -3.43
C PRO A 164 17.40 12.35 -3.51
N HIS A 165 16.99 11.77 -2.37
CA HIS A 165 15.78 10.95 -2.31
C HIS A 165 14.51 11.80 -2.35
N LEU A 166 14.53 13.01 -1.77
CA LEU A 166 13.43 13.97 -1.88
C LEU A 166 13.24 14.47 -3.31
N VAL A 167 14.33 14.81 -3.99
CA VAL A 167 14.27 15.22 -5.40
C VAL A 167 13.70 14.11 -6.25
N MET A 168 14.13 12.85 -6.03
CA MET A 168 13.57 11.73 -6.77
C MET A 168 12.10 11.42 -6.38
N MET A 169 11.69 11.67 -5.14
CA MET A 169 10.30 11.57 -4.70
C MET A 169 9.40 12.60 -5.41
N LEU A 170 9.90 13.80 -5.65
CA LEU A 170 9.12 14.85 -6.33
C LEU A 170 8.74 14.45 -7.76
N VAL A 171 9.54 13.65 -8.45
CA VAL A 171 9.24 13.23 -9.84
C VAL A 171 7.90 12.49 -9.94
N PRO A 172 7.68 11.34 -9.27
CA PRO A 172 6.38 10.68 -9.32
C PRO A 172 5.27 11.53 -8.69
N ILE A 173 5.55 12.32 -7.65
CA ILE A 173 4.53 13.20 -7.04
C ILE A 173 4.02 14.22 -8.05
N LEU A 174 4.90 14.89 -8.80
CA LEU A 174 4.48 15.87 -9.81
C LEU A 174 3.62 15.21 -10.90
N LEU A 175 4.00 14.01 -11.39
CA LEU A 175 3.20 13.27 -12.36
C LEU A 175 1.83 12.89 -11.78
N LEU A 176 1.77 12.39 -10.54
CA LEU A 176 0.52 12.04 -9.86
C LEU A 176 -0.37 13.26 -9.59
N LEU A 177 0.21 14.43 -9.34
CA LEU A 177 -0.55 15.67 -9.19
C LEU A 177 -1.17 16.13 -10.53
N LEU A 178 -0.52 15.85 -11.66
CA LEU A 178 -1.07 16.04 -12.99
C LEU A 178 -2.22 15.06 -13.31
N GLU A 179 -2.23 13.89 -12.68
CA GLU A 179 -3.31 12.89 -12.71
C GLU A 179 -4.46 13.19 -11.74
N PRO A 180 -4.51 14.32 -11.04
CA PRO A 180 -5.12 14.67 -9.73
C PRO A 180 -5.17 13.54 -8.67
N ASP A 181 -4.11 12.71 -8.58
CA ASP A 181 -4.01 11.62 -7.59
C ASP A 181 -3.23 12.03 -6.33
N PHE A 182 -3.95 12.69 -5.41
CA PHE A 182 -3.40 13.06 -4.10
C PHE A 182 -3.22 11.87 -3.17
N GLY A 183 -3.99 10.79 -3.40
CA GLY A 183 -3.92 9.57 -2.61
C GLY A 183 -2.56 8.91 -2.72
N ALA A 184 -2.18 8.55 -3.94
CA ALA A 184 -0.89 7.95 -4.23
C ALA A 184 0.28 8.87 -3.85
N SER A 185 0.16 10.19 -4.10
CA SER A 185 1.17 11.19 -3.70
C SER A 185 1.42 11.20 -2.19
N ALA A 186 0.35 11.16 -1.37
CA ALA A 186 0.46 11.11 0.08
C ALA A 186 1.11 9.81 0.57
N VAL A 187 0.73 8.66 -0.03
CA VAL A 187 1.31 7.35 0.30
C VAL A 187 2.81 7.31 -0.04
N ILE A 188 3.22 7.78 -1.23
CA ILE A 188 4.63 7.85 -1.64
C ILE A 188 5.42 8.75 -0.67
N THR A 189 4.86 9.91 -0.30
CA THR A 189 5.50 10.82 0.66
C THR A 189 5.67 10.15 2.02
N MET A 190 4.60 9.56 2.57
CA MET A 190 4.60 8.88 3.85
C MET A 190 5.63 7.74 3.90
N VAL A 191 5.65 6.91 2.87
CA VAL A 191 6.61 5.79 2.77
C VAL A 191 8.03 6.28 2.63
N THR A 192 8.27 7.35 1.85
CA THR A 192 9.61 7.95 1.70
C THR A 192 10.15 8.45 3.03
N LEU A 193 9.34 9.20 3.79
CA LEU A 193 9.75 9.70 5.10
C LEU A 193 10.05 8.56 6.08
N ALA A 194 9.20 7.54 6.11
CA ALA A 194 9.42 6.35 6.94
C ALA A 194 10.68 5.58 6.55
N MET A 195 10.94 5.40 5.25
CA MET A 195 12.15 4.71 4.77
C MET A 195 13.42 5.53 4.98
N LEU A 196 13.36 6.86 4.85
CA LEU A 196 14.49 7.74 5.21
C LEU A 196 14.82 7.62 6.69
N PHE A 197 13.80 7.57 7.56
CA PHE A 197 13.99 7.33 9.00
C PHE A 197 14.64 5.97 9.26
N ALA A 198 14.08 4.91 8.70
CA ALA A 198 14.65 3.55 8.83
C ALA A 198 16.06 3.44 8.23
N GLY A 199 16.36 4.22 7.18
CA GLY A 199 17.68 4.33 6.57
C GLY A 199 18.71 5.16 7.36
N GLY A 200 18.34 5.71 8.55
CA GLY A 200 19.25 6.40 9.45
C GLY A 200 19.32 7.93 9.26
N ALA A 201 18.35 8.54 8.58
CA ALA A 201 18.24 10.00 8.52
C ALA A 201 17.95 10.58 9.92
N ARG A 202 18.49 11.76 10.21
CA ARG A 202 18.25 12.44 11.49
C ARG A 202 16.78 12.83 11.60
N PHE A 203 16.17 12.58 12.75
CA PHE A 203 14.78 12.95 13.02
C PHE A 203 14.52 14.46 12.80
N THR A 204 15.50 15.30 13.13
CA THR A 204 15.42 16.76 12.91
C THR A 204 15.20 17.12 11.44
N HIS A 205 15.88 16.42 10.51
CA HIS A 205 15.68 16.65 9.06
C HIS A 205 14.25 16.27 8.65
N LEU A 206 13.73 15.15 9.15
CA LEU A 206 12.39 14.68 8.84
C LEU A 206 11.31 15.58 9.45
N ALA A 207 11.52 16.07 10.68
CA ALA A 207 10.62 17.03 11.33
C ALA A 207 10.56 18.36 10.55
N MET A 208 11.73 18.89 10.14
CA MET A 208 11.78 20.10 9.30
C MET A 208 11.08 19.89 7.95
N LEU A 209 11.24 18.72 7.34
CA LEU A 209 10.55 18.37 6.08
C LEU A 209 9.04 18.28 6.27
N GLY A 210 8.59 17.59 7.33
CA GLY A 210 7.18 17.54 7.68
C GLY A 210 6.59 18.94 7.85
N LEU A 211 7.28 19.81 8.58
CA LEU A 211 6.86 21.19 8.75
C LEU A 211 6.89 21.99 7.43
N ALA A 212 7.89 21.77 6.59
CA ALA A 212 8.03 22.45 5.29
C ALA A 212 6.96 22.04 4.27
N VAL A 213 6.37 20.85 4.39
CA VAL A 213 5.28 20.37 3.52
C VAL A 213 3.93 21.00 3.88
N VAL A 214 3.74 21.41 5.14
CA VAL A 214 2.46 21.97 5.62
C VAL A 214 2.02 23.23 4.85
N PRO A 215 2.86 24.27 4.63
CA PRO A 215 2.43 25.47 3.91
C PRO A 215 2.01 25.20 2.46
N PRO A 216 2.78 24.49 1.62
CA PRO A 216 2.35 24.19 0.26
C PRO A 216 1.11 23.27 0.21
N ALA A 217 0.98 22.33 1.14
CA ALA A 217 -0.23 21.49 1.23
C ALA A 217 -1.47 22.33 1.60
N ALA A 218 -1.34 23.23 2.57
CA ALA A 218 -2.40 24.17 2.95
C ALA A 218 -2.77 25.10 1.77
N ALA A 219 -1.77 25.64 1.06
CA ALA A 219 -2.01 26.45 -0.11
C ALA A 219 -2.75 25.68 -1.23
N LEU A 220 -2.34 24.44 -1.50
CA LEU A 220 -3.01 23.56 -2.47
C LEU A 220 -4.47 23.26 -2.09
N ILE A 221 -4.79 23.15 -0.81
CA ILE A 221 -6.15 22.96 -0.31
C ILE A 221 -6.94 24.28 -0.48
N TRP A 222 -6.36 25.39 -0.03
CA TRP A 222 -7.02 26.70 -0.03
C TRP A 222 -7.38 27.20 -1.43
N HIS A 223 -6.52 26.97 -2.42
CA HIS A 223 -6.75 27.39 -3.81
C HIS A 223 -7.67 26.47 -4.62
N SER A 224 -8.19 25.39 -4.05
CA SER A 224 -9.11 24.47 -4.72
C SER A 224 -10.42 24.36 -3.95
N PRO A 225 -11.55 24.92 -4.45
CA PRO A 225 -12.85 24.82 -3.79
C PRO A 225 -13.22 23.37 -3.47
N TYR A 226 -13.03 22.45 -4.39
CA TYR A 226 -13.30 21.03 -4.21
C TYR A 226 -12.52 20.38 -3.05
N ARG A 227 -11.26 20.79 -2.83
CA ARG A 227 -10.46 20.26 -1.73
C ARG A 227 -10.84 20.87 -0.40
N LEU A 228 -11.14 22.17 -0.41
CA LEU A 228 -11.62 22.88 0.76
C LEU A 228 -12.95 22.28 1.25
N GLU A 229 -13.88 22.02 0.33
CA GLU A 229 -15.16 21.36 0.62
C GLU A 229 -14.95 19.97 1.25
N ARG A 230 -14.01 19.16 0.76
CA ARG A 230 -13.69 17.86 1.40
C ARG A 230 -13.12 18.00 2.80
N VAL A 231 -12.30 19.01 3.05
CA VAL A 231 -11.77 19.27 4.40
C VAL A 231 -12.87 19.78 5.32
N THR A 232 -13.73 20.67 4.86
CA THR A 232 -14.86 21.16 5.66
C THR A 232 -15.88 20.07 5.95
N ALA A 233 -16.19 19.23 4.97
CA ALA A 233 -17.06 18.06 5.14
C ALA A 233 -16.45 17.01 6.09
N PHE A 234 -15.14 16.90 6.17
CA PHE A 234 -14.47 16.05 7.15
C PHE A 234 -14.58 16.61 8.58
N LEU A 235 -14.44 17.93 8.76
CA LEU A 235 -14.52 18.56 10.08
C LEU A 235 -15.95 18.57 10.64
N ASP A 236 -16.94 18.76 9.78
CA ASP A 236 -18.37 18.71 10.14
C ASP A 236 -19.19 18.07 9.00
N PRO A 237 -19.24 16.73 8.94
CA PRO A 237 -19.98 16.04 7.90
C PRO A 237 -21.50 16.21 8.00
N TRP A 238 -22.00 16.54 9.19
CA TRP A 238 -23.43 16.75 9.43
C TRP A 238 -23.94 18.12 8.96
N ARG A 239 -23.05 19.04 8.62
CA ARG A 239 -23.43 20.34 8.06
C ARG A 239 -24.08 20.21 6.67
N ASP A 240 -23.60 19.23 5.85
CA ASP A 240 -24.15 18.94 4.52
C ASP A 240 -24.25 17.41 4.34
N PRO A 241 -25.21 16.75 5.05
CA PRO A 241 -25.29 15.31 5.10
C PRO A 241 -25.76 14.65 3.81
N LEU A 242 -26.33 15.40 2.87
CA LEU A 242 -26.77 14.94 1.54
C LEU A 242 -25.83 15.34 0.41
N GLY A 243 -24.88 16.22 0.66
CA GLY A 243 -23.88 16.69 -0.32
C GLY A 243 -22.49 16.18 0.01
N ASN A 244 -21.55 17.10 0.31
CA ASN A 244 -20.13 16.76 0.50
C ASN A 244 -19.84 15.87 1.70
N GLY A 245 -20.67 15.88 2.76
CA GLY A 245 -20.59 14.99 3.94
C GLY A 245 -21.19 13.61 3.73
N PHE A 246 -21.95 13.38 2.64
CA PHE A 246 -22.78 12.19 2.45
C PHE A 246 -22.03 10.86 2.66
N GLN A 247 -20.87 10.68 2.04
CA GLN A 247 -20.10 9.44 2.15
C GLN A 247 -19.70 9.14 3.60
N LEU A 248 -19.27 10.17 4.34
CA LEU A 248 -18.81 10.00 5.73
C LEU A 248 -19.97 9.77 6.68
N VAL A 249 -21.08 10.48 6.48
CA VAL A 249 -22.33 10.27 7.25
C VAL A 249 -22.85 8.86 7.05
N GLN A 250 -22.91 8.36 5.80
CA GLN A 250 -23.34 6.99 5.52
C GLN A 250 -22.38 5.95 6.13
N SER A 251 -21.07 6.23 6.14
CA SER A 251 -20.09 5.39 6.82
C SER A 251 -20.36 5.31 8.33
N PHE A 252 -20.66 6.43 8.99
CA PHE A 252 -21.00 6.45 10.42
C PHE A 252 -22.30 5.71 10.71
N LEU A 253 -23.31 5.85 9.86
CA LEU A 253 -24.56 5.11 9.96
C LEU A 253 -24.34 3.59 9.80
N ALA A 254 -23.42 3.19 8.89
CA ALA A 254 -23.02 1.79 8.74
C ALA A 254 -22.46 1.21 10.05
N PHE A 255 -21.46 1.88 10.65
CA PHE A 255 -20.89 1.42 11.93
C PHE A 255 -21.91 1.47 13.08
N GLY A 256 -22.76 2.51 13.12
CA GLY A 256 -23.81 2.65 14.14
C GLY A 256 -24.85 1.55 14.08
N SER A 257 -25.26 1.12 12.86
CA SER A 257 -26.22 0.04 12.68
C SER A 257 -25.64 -1.34 12.95
N GLY A 258 -24.33 -1.53 12.68
CA GLY A 258 -23.69 -2.83 12.87
C GLY A 258 -23.42 -3.20 14.33
N GLY A 259 -23.17 -2.25 15.19
CA GLY A 259 -22.90 -2.52 16.61
C GLY A 259 -21.74 -3.51 16.82
N VAL A 260 -21.90 -4.43 17.77
CA VAL A 260 -20.85 -5.42 18.10
C VAL A 260 -20.86 -6.63 17.17
N LEU A 261 -22.03 -7.18 16.87
CA LEU A 261 -22.19 -8.44 16.15
C LEU A 261 -22.52 -8.27 14.66
N GLY A 262 -22.80 -7.06 14.23
CA GLY A 262 -23.26 -6.77 12.88
C GLY A 262 -24.76 -7.02 12.68
N THR A 263 -25.26 -6.55 11.53
CA THR A 263 -26.64 -6.83 11.08
C THR A 263 -26.79 -8.23 10.46
N GLY A 264 -25.67 -8.91 10.26
CA GLY A 264 -25.56 -10.18 9.53
C GLY A 264 -25.17 -9.99 8.07
N LEU A 265 -24.45 -10.96 7.53
CA LEU A 265 -24.05 -10.99 6.11
C LEU A 265 -25.29 -10.92 5.21
N GLY A 266 -25.25 -10.03 4.23
CA GLY A 266 -26.35 -9.84 3.29
C GLY A 266 -27.42 -8.88 3.75
N ASN A 267 -27.48 -8.50 5.03
CA ASN A 267 -28.52 -7.66 5.63
C ASN A 267 -28.17 -6.17 5.70
N GLY A 268 -26.97 -5.79 5.29
CA GLY A 268 -26.53 -4.40 5.24
C GLY A 268 -27.40 -3.58 4.28
N LYS A 269 -27.74 -2.37 4.67
CA LYS A 269 -28.55 -1.43 3.87
C LYS A 269 -27.68 -0.52 3.04
N GLN A 270 -26.46 -0.19 3.50
CA GLN A 270 -25.58 0.77 2.87
C GLN A 270 -25.12 0.35 1.47
N LYS A 271 -25.03 -0.95 1.19
CA LYS A 271 -24.75 -1.51 -0.13
C LYS A 271 -25.86 -1.30 -1.16
N LEU A 272 -27.10 -0.96 -0.72
CA LEU A 272 -28.24 -0.66 -1.59
C LEU A 272 -28.16 0.80 -2.10
N PHE A 273 -27.00 1.22 -2.61
CA PHE A 273 -26.70 2.55 -3.18
C PHE A 273 -26.70 3.72 -2.19
N TYR A 274 -26.85 3.46 -0.88
CA TYR A 274 -26.75 4.51 0.12
C TYR A 274 -25.29 4.96 0.34
N LEU A 275 -24.30 4.06 0.25
CA LEU A 275 -22.88 4.40 0.37
C LEU A 275 -22.18 4.33 -1.00
N PRO A 276 -21.91 5.48 -1.65
CA PRO A 276 -21.15 5.51 -2.90
C PRO A 276 -19.76 4.91 -2.71
N GLU A 277 -19.30 4.12 -3.71
CA GLU A 277 -18.00 3.46 -3.70
C GLU A 277 -17.79 2.57 -2.45
N GLY A 278 -18.88 2.02 -1.88
CA GLY A 278 -18.83 1.12 -0.73
C GLY A 278 -17.99 -0.14 -0.97
N HIS A 279 -18.01 -0.67 -2.19
CA HIS A 279 -17.25 -1.86 -2.58
C HIS A 279 -15.76 -1.59 -2.85
N THR A 280 -15.34 -0.34 -2.97
CA THR A 280 -13.96 0.09 -3.21
C THR A 280 -13.39 0.77 -1.97
N ASP A 281 -13.71 2.03 -1.75
CA ASP A 281 -13.04 2.91 -0.77
C ASP A 281 -13.60 2.79 0.64
N PHE A 282 -14.87 2.40 0.79
CA PHE A 282 -15.58 2.31 2.07
C PHE A 282 -15.97 0.88 2.45
N ILE A 283 -15.27 -0.13 1.92
CA ILE A 283 -15.60 -1.54 2.23
C ILE A 283 -15.47 -1.84 3.72
N PHE A 284 -14.58 -1.13 4.44
CA PHE A 284 -14.43 -1.29 5.88
C PHE A 284 -15.69 -0.86 6.65
N ALA A 285 -16.42 0.16 6.14
CA ALA A 285 -17.70 0.55 6.71
C ALA A 285 -18.79 -0.52 6.50
N LEU A 286 -18.83 -1.16 5.32
CA LEU A 286 -19.73 -2.28 5.06
C LEU A 286 -19.40 -3.50 5.93
N ILE A 287 -18.11 -3.79 6.15
CA ILE A 287 -17.68 -4.80 7.13
C ILE A 287 -18.21 -4.45 8.53
N GLY A 288 -18.09 -3.17 8.92
CA GLY A 288 -18.61 -2.68 10.19
C GLY A 288 -20.14 -2.79 10.30
N GLU A 289 -20.89 -2.58 9.22
CA GLU A 289 -22.35 -2.77 9.21
C GLU A 289 -22.75 -4.24 9.34
N GLU A 290 -22.18 -5.11 8.52
CA GLU A 290 -22.64 -6.49 8.41
C GLU A 290 -22.04 -7.45 9.42
N LEU A 291 -20.74 -7.30 9.73
CA LEU A 291 -19.99 -8.13 10.67
C LEU A 291 -19.73 -7.45 12.02
N GLY A 292 -20.11 -6.17 12.14
CA GLY A 292 -19.95 -5.41 13.36
C GLY A 292 -18.51 -5.17 13.76
N LEU A 293 -18.33 -4.86 15.03
CA LEU A 293 -17.00 -4.66 15.63
C LEU A 293 -16.10 -5.90 15.48
N LEU A 294 -16.67 -7.11 15.54
CA LEU A 294 -15.90 -8.35 15.39
C LEU A 294 -15.28 -8.49 14.01
N GLY A 295 -16.01 -8.13 12.95
CA GLY A 295 -15.49 -8.10 11.58
C GLY A 295 -14.36 -7.06 11.43
N CYS A 296 -14.56 -5.86 11.98
CA CYS A 296 -13.54 -4.82 11.99
C CYS A 296 -12.26 -5.26 12.72
N LEU A 297 -12.41 -5.89 13.89
CA LEU A 297 -11.28 -6.42 14.66
C LEU A 297 -10.55 -7.55 13.92
N ALA A 298 -11.27 -8.44 13.23
CA ALA A 298 -10.65 -9.48 12.42
C ALA A 298 -9.74 -8.90 11.33
N VAL A 299 -10.19 -7.84 10.62
CA VAL A 299 -9.38 -7.10 9.65
C VAL A 299 -8.15 -6.51 10.30
N LEU A 300 -8.32 -5.79 11.43
CA LEU A 300 -7.21 -5.16 12.15
C LEU A 300 -6.20 -6.19 12.66
N ILE A 301 -6.65 -7.34 13.17
CA ILE A 301 -5.78 -8.43 13.62
C ILE A 301 -4.98 -8.98 12.43
N CYS A 302 -5.60 -9.23 11.28
CA CYS A 302 -4.91 -9.72 10.09
C CYS A 302 -3.82 -8.73 9.61
N PHE A 303 -4.12 -7.42 9.52
CA PHE A 303 -3.12 -6.40 9.22
C PHE A 303 -2.05 -6.28 10.32
N GLY A 304 -2.42 -6.44 11.59
CA GLY A 304 -1.50 -6.48 12.73
C GLY A 304 -0.51 -7.65 12.64
N VAL A 305 -0.99 -8.85 12.29
CA VAL A 305 -0.14 -10.03 12.05
C VAL A 305 0.78 -9.79 10.86
N LEU A 306 0.25 -9.26 9.76
CA LEU A 306 1.05 -8.91 8.57
C LEU A 306 2.15 -7.90 8.91
N ALA A 307 1.82 -6.84 9.66
CA ALA A 307 2.77 -5.84 10.13
C ALA A 307 3.86 -6.46 10.99
N MET A 308 3.47 -7.24 12.01
CA MET A 308 4.39 -7.90 12.93
C MET A 308 5.36 -8.84 12.19
N ARG A 309 4.84 -9.63 11.24
CA ARG A 309 5.67 -10.56 10.45
C ARG A 309 6.56 -9.84 9.46
N GLY A 310 6.06 -8.84 8.75
CA GLY A 310 6.83 -8.04 7.81
C GLY A 310 7.95 -7.25 8.47
N PHE A 311 7.68 -6.56 9.59
CA PHE A 311 8.73 -5.87 10.35
C PHE A 311 9.73 -6.85 11.01
N ARG A 312 9.29 -8.06 11.40
CA ARG A 312 10.19 -9.10 11.86
C ARG A 312 11.15 -9.56 10.76
N VAL A 313 10.68 -9.67 9.51
CA VAL A 313 11.55 -9.93 8.35
C VAL A 313 12.57 -8.80 8.20
N ALA A 314 12.14 -7.54 8.26
CA ALA A 314 13.02 -6.39 8.17
C ALA A 314 14.13 -6.40 9.24
N THR A 315 13.79 -6.66 10.51
CA THR A 315 14.75 -6.64 11.62
C THR A 315 15.68 -7.88 11.67
N ARG A 316 15.30 -8.99 11.04
CA ARG A 316 16.11 -10.22 11.00
C ARG A 316 16.95 -10.36 9.75
N SER A 317 16.71 -9.54 8.73
CA SER A 317 17.51 -9.55 7.50
C SER A 317 18.92 -9.05 7.76
N ARG A 318 19.92 -9.78 7.25
CA ARG A 318 21.35 -9.42 7.40
C ARG A 318 21.79 -8.34 6.40
N ASP A 319 21.23 -8.37 5.19
CA ASP A 319 21.53 -7.37 4.17
C ASP A 319 20.65 -6.13 4.34
N CYS A 320 21.27 -4.95 4.28
CA CYS A 320 20.60 -3.66 4.46
C CYS A 320 19.50 -3.40 3.40
N PHE A 321 19.74 -3.83 2.14
CA PHE A 321 18.73 -3.69 1.08
C PHE A 321 17.48 -4.53 1.40
N THR A 322 17.66 -5.79 1.78
CA THR A 322 16.57 -6.71 2.14
C THR A 322 15.79 -6.20 3.36
N SER A 323 16.49 -5.69 4.37
CA SER A 323 15.88 -5.07 5.56
C SER A 323 15.02 -3.87 5.20
N LEU A 324 15.56 -2.90 4.44
CA LEU A 324 14.85 -1.70 4.03
C LEU A 324 13.69 -2.01 3.07
N LEU A 325 13.84 -3.00 2.19
CA LEU A 325 12.78 -3.41 1.27
C LEU A 325 11.62 -4.04 2.05
N ALA A 326 11.90 -4.96 2.98
CA ALA A 326 10.88 -5.57 3.82
C ALA A 326 10.16 -4.53 4.69
N PHE A 327 10.90 -3.59 5.29
CA PHE A 327 10.34 -2.47 6.04
C PHE A 327 9.43 -1.62 5.16
N GLY A 328 9.92 -1.15 4.01
CA GLY A 328 9.21 -0.24 3.13
C GLY A 328 7.93 -0.86 2.56
N LEU A 329 7.96 -2.13 2.10
CA LEU A 329 6.78 -2.82 1.59
C LEU A 329 5.75 -3.08 2.69
N THR A 330 6.18 -3.46 3.88
CA THR A 330 5.28 -3.65 5.04
C THR A 330 4.64 -2.34 5.43
N PHE A 331 5.42 -1.26 5.54
CA PHE A 331 4.92 0.06 5.89
C PHE A 331 3.98 0.63 4.83
N LEU A 332 4.29 0.44 3.53
CA LEU A 332 3.40 0.80 2.43
C LEU A 332 2.03 0.12 2.59
N PHE A 333 2.03 -1.18 2.79
CA PHE A 333 0.82 -1.99 2.77
C PHE A 333 -0.07 -1.73 3.99
N VAL A 334 0.52 -1.77 5.18
CA VAL A 334 -0.18 -1.49 6.44
C VAL A 334 -0.56 -0.02 6.54
N GLY A 335 0.32 0.89 6.12
CA GLY A 335 0.05 2.32 6.10
C GLY A 335 -1.13 2.68 5.19
N GLN A 336 -1.20 2.08 3.99
CA GLN A 336 -2.35 2.28 3.09
C GLN A 336 -3.64 1.73 3.71
N ALA A 337 -3.60 0.58 4.39
CA ALA A 337 -4.75 0.04 5.12
C ALA A 337 -5.21 0.97 6.25
N LEU A 338 -4.29 1.46 7.07
CA LEU A 338 -4.60 2.39 8.15
C LEU A 338 -5.17 3.72 7.64
N LEU A 339 -4.67 4.22 6.49
CA LEU A 339 -5.22 5.41 5.85
C LEU A 339 -6.67 5.17 5.37
N ASN A 340 -6.96 4.04 4.72
CA ASN A 340 -8.32 3.69 4.29
C ASN A 340 -9.27 3.54 5.49
N ILE A 341 -8.87 2.78 6.52
CA ILE A 341 -9.64 2.61 7.75
C ILE A 341 -9.86 3.96 8.43
N GLY A 342 -8.81 4.80 8.52
CA GLY A 342 -8.90 6.13 9.11
C GLY A 342 -9.89 7.06 8.38
N VAL A 343 -9.99 6.95 7.06
CA VAL A 343 -11.01 7.64 6.25
C VAL A 343 -12.41 7.10 6.58
N ALA A 344 -12.58 5.77 6.59
CA ALA A 344 -13.89 5.16 6.83
C ALA A 344 -14.47 5.49 8.21
N ILE A 345 -13.63 5.58 9.26
CA ILE A 345 -14.04 5.94 10.61
C ILE A 345 -14.00 7.45 10.89
N GLY A 346 -13.74 8.29 9.89
CA GLY A 346 -13.74 9.74 10.01
C GLY A 346 -12.57 10.34 10.78
N LEU A 347 -11.41 9.67 10.84
CA LEU A 347 -10.17 10.25 11.38
C LEU A 347 -9.36 11.02 10.34
N LEU A 348 -9.64 10.80 9.06
CA LEU A 348 -8.95 11.43 7.93
C LEU A 348 -9.96 11.91 6.90
N PRO A 349 -9.66 12.96 6.13
CA PRO A 349 -10.54 13.46 5.08
C PRO A 349 -10.75 12.40 3.99
N THR A 350 -11.95 12.37 3.42
CA THR A 350 -12.37 11.39 2.41
C THR A 350 -11.42 11.37 1.21
N LYS A 351 -10.93 10.19 0.90
CA LYS A 351 -9.98 9.90 -0.18
C LYS A 351 -10.29 8.55 -0.81
N GLY A 352 -10.30 8.50 -2.13
CA GLY A 352 -10.44 7.25 -2.89
C GLY A 352 -9.15 6.44 -2.81
N MET A 353 -9.07 5.49 -1.89
CA MET A 353 -7.97 4.52 -1.78
C MET A 353 -8.51 3.18 -1.34
N PRO A 354 -8.31 2.11 -2.12
CA PRO A 354 -8.80 0.79 -1.74
C PRO A 354 -8.06 0.25 -0.51
N LEU A 355 -8.79 -0.54 0.31
CA LEU A 355 -8.21 -1.33 1.40
C LEU A 355 -7.47 -2.52 0.79
N PRO A 356 -6.13 -2.64 0.94
CA PRO A 356 -5.34 -3.69 0.30
C PRO A 356 -5.88 -5.10 0.59
N LEU A 357 -5.93 -5.97 -0.42
CA LEU A 357 -6.45 -7.35 -0.38
C LEU A 357 -7.96 -7.49 -0.14
N VAL A 358 -8.64 -6.48 0.37
CA VAL A 358 -10.05 -6.56 0.77
C VAL A 358 -10.96 -5.88 -0.25
N SER A 359 -10.63 -4.62 -0.66
CA SER A 359 -11.46 -3.85 -1.58
C SER A 359 -11.48 -4.41 -3.00
N TYR A 360 -12.55 -4.10 -3.74
CA TYR A 360 -12.59 -4.27 -5.17
C TYR A 360 -11.58 -3.35 -5.86
N GLY A 361 -10.72 -3.91 -6.71
CA GLY A 361 -9.75 -3.12 -7.48
C GLY A 361 -8.69 -3.99 -8.15
N GLY A 362 -8.72 -4.07 -9.48
CA GLY A 362 -7.78 -4.93 -10.23
C GLY A 362 -6.33 -4.50 -10.07
N SER A 363 -6.03 -3.22 -10.25
CA SER A 363 -4.66 -2.68 -10.14
C SER A 363 -4.12 -2.78 -8.71
N SER A 364 -4.96 -2.47 -7.72
CA SER A 364 -4.61 -2.61 -6.31
C SER A 364 -4.33 -4.06 -5.94
N MET A 365 -5.12 -5.01 -6.46
CA MET A 365 -4.90 -6.44 -6.24
C MET A 365 -3.58 -6.92 -6.87
N MET A 366 -3.24 -6.47 -8.07
CA MET A 366 -1.95 -6.77 -8.71
C MET A 366 -0.77 -6.20 -7.93
N SER A 367 -0.89 -4.95 -7.45
CA SER A 367 0.10 -4.31 -6.56
C SER A 367 0.25 -5.10 -5.25
N ALA A 368 -0.87 -5.54 -4.67
CA ALA A 368 -0.87 -6.38 -3.47
C ALA A 368 -0.15 -7.72 -3.70
N GLY A 369 -0.42 -8.37 -4.84
CA GLY A 369 0.27 -9.62 -5.23
C GLY A 369 1.78 -9.42 -5.35
N LEU A 370 2.22 -8.30 -5.93
CA LEU A 370 3.64 -7.93 -6.01
C LEU A 370 4.26 -7.76 -4.62
N VAL A 371 3.63 -6.98 -3.74
CA VAL A 371 4.11 -6.73 -2.37
C VAL A 371 4.19 -8.04 -1.57
N VAL A 372 3.12 -8.83 -1.58
CA VAL A 372 3.05 -10.12 -0.87
C VAL A 372 4.10 -11.10 -1.40
N GLY A 373 4.23 -11.22 -2.72
CA GLY A 373 5.22 -12.10 -3.34
C GLY A 373 6.65 -11.76 -2.92
N ILE A 374 7.01 -10.47 -2.94
CA ILE A 374 8.33 -10.03 -2.50
C ILE A 374 8.51 -10.26 -0.98
N LEU A 375 7.53 -9.92 -0.14
CA LEU A 375 7.62 -10.15 1.31
C LEU A 375 7.79 -11.64 1.63
N LEU A 376 7.12 -12.53 0.91
CA LEU A 376 7.31 -13.98 1.06
C LEU A 376 8.72 -14.42 0.64
N ALA A 377 9.28 -13.86 -0.45
CA ALA A 377 10.67 -14.12 -0.85
C ALA A 377 11.66 -13.72 0.26
N LEU A 378 11.53 -12.48 0.75
CA LEU A 378 12.38 -11.94 1.81
C LEU A 378 12.25 -12.73 3.13
N SER A 379 11.03 -13.21 3.46
CA SER A 379 10.78 -13.98 4.67
C SER A 379 11.52 -15.33 4.69
N ARG A 380 11.77 -15.92 3.54
CA ARG A 380 12.52 -17.17 3.39
C ARG A 380 14.01 -16.99 3.70
N GLU A 381 14.56 -15.82 3.36
CA GLU A 381 15.96 -15.49 3.54
C GLU A 381 16.26 -15.05 5.00
N ALA A 382 15.33 -14.30 5.60
CA ALA A 382 15.48 -13.82 6.98
C ALA A 382 15.47 -14.95 8.05
N ARG A 383 15.07 -16.17 7.69
CA ARG A 383 15.03 -17.34 8.58
C ARG A 383 16.29 -18.21 8.52
N THR A 384 17.15 -17.99 7.54
CA THR A 384 18.46 -18.65 7.40
C THR A 384 19.57 -17.85 8.05
#